data_583d79dd260536e900e64d6c8e2f7df9
#
_entry.id   583d79dd260536e900e64d6c8e2f7df9
#
_cell.length_a   1.000
_cell.length_b   1.000
_cell.length_c   1.000
_cell.angle_alpha   90.00
_cell.angle_beta   90.00
_cell.angle_gamma   90.00
#
_symmetry.space_group_name_H-M   'P 1'
#
loop_
_entity.id
_entity.type
_entity.pdbx_description
1 polymer ?
#
loop_
_entity_poly.entity_id
_entity_poly.type
_entity_poly.pdbx_seq_one_letter_code
_entity_poly.pdbx_strand_id
1 'polypeptide(L)'
;MKQPRSRLPPIPTRLCLLGGFNLVVQGAPVDLPIHAQRVLAYLSLVRPTPRGHLRARLADRLWGSVPVERAHASLRTALWRIRQADPQLVRASRETVRLDESVDVDVRRCVAQAGRLLTDDEDLEPRDTDLSALRGDLLPGWDEDWLLLERERIRQVQIHALEALAHRLRRRGRHLEAIEAAFAAIAEEPLRESAHAALIDIFLAERNVAQARSQLDRYAALLWSELAIRPSVELTNRVAAALVTSR
;
A
#
# COMPACT_ATOMS: atom_id res chain seq x y z
N MET A 1 -29.76 -1.23 -42.14
CA MET A 1 -28.47 -1.64 -41.49
C MET A 1 -28.38 -0.94 -40.13
N LYS A 2 -28.64 -1.66 -39.02
CA LYS A 2 -28.47 -1.13 -37.65
C LYS A 2 -27.02 -1.25 -37.28
N GLN A 3 -26.34 -0.12 -37.07
CA GLN A 3 -24.99 -0.08 -36.50
C GLN A 3 -24.99 -0.77 -35.10
N PRO A 4 -24.01 -1.63 -34.78
CA PRO A 4 -23.85 -2.18 -33.46
C PRO A 4 -23.49 -1.03 -32.49
N ARG A 5 -24.34 -0.79 -31.50
CA ARG A 5 -24.01 0.11 -30.37
C ARG A 5 -22.72 -0.36 -29.73
N SER A 6 -21.67 0.43 -29.86
CA SER A 6 -20.41 0.28 -29.12
C SER A 6 -20.75 0.17 -27.63
N ARG A 7 -20.68 -1.05 -27.06
CA ARG A 7 -20.76 -1.25 -25.61
C ARG A 7 -19.47 -0.67 -25.04
N LEU A 8 -19.58 0.43 -24.30
CA LEU A 8 -18.51 0.89 -23.42
C LEU A 8 -18.04 -0.31 -22.58
N PRO A 9 -16.71 -0.46 -22.38
CA PRO A 9 -16.20 -1.53 -21.55
C PRO A 9 -16.86 -1.44 -20.16
N PRO A 10 -17.23 -2.56 -19.55
CA PRO A 10 -17.86 -2.55 -18.23
C PRO A 10 -16.91 -1.87 -17.22
N ILE A 11 -17.45 -0.96 -16.42
CA ILE A 11 -16.72 -0.30 -15.34
C ILE A 11 -16.24 -1.39 -14.37
N PRO A 12 -14.93 -1.53 -14.14
CA PRO A 12 -14.42 -2.58 -13.29
C PRO A 12 -14.92 -2.40 -11.86
N THR A 13 -15.26 -3.51 -11.22
CA THR A 13 -15.53 -3.52 -9.78
C THR A 13 -14.25 -3.20 -9.03
N ARG A 14 -14.28 -2.23 -8.11
CA ARG A 14 -13.14 -1.78 -7.32
C ARG A 14 -13.32 -2.13 -5.86
N LEU A 15 -12.26 -2.63 -5.26
CA LEU A 15 -12.15 -2.88 -3.83
C LEU A 15 -10.99 -2.06 -3.27
N CYS A 16 -11.31 -1.07 -2.45
CA CYS A 16 -10.33 -0.24 -1.76
C CYS A 16 -10.19 -0.74 -0.31
N LEU A 17 -8.96 -0.92 0.12
CA LEU A 17 -8.57 -1.38 1.46
C LEU A 17 -7.58 -0.40 2.12
N LEU A 18 -6.90 0.44 1.34
CA LEU A 18 -6.04 1.52 1.83
C LEU A 18 -6.92 2.70 2.24
N GLY A 19 -6.78 3.15 3.49
CA GLY A 19 -7.62 4.19 4.08
C GLY A 19 -8.99 3.71 4.58
N GLY A 20 -9.32 2.42 4.39
CA GLY A 20 -10.58 1.82 4.85
C GLY A 20 -11.22 0.91 3.81
N PHE A 21 -12.24 0.14 4.22
CA PHE A 21 -12.96 -0.74 3.31
C PHE A 21 -13.99 0.04 2.47
N ASN A 22 -13.83 -0.03 1.16
CA ASN A 22 -14.83 0.53 0.23
C ASN A 22 -14.96 -0.39 -0.99
N LEU A 23 -16.19 -0.79 -1.31
CA LEU A 23 -16.51 -1.60 -2.48
C LEU A 23 -17.34 -0.77 -3.45
N VAL A 24 -16.90 -0.68 -4.71
CA VAL A 24 -17.60 0.02 -5.79
C VAL A 24 -17.92 -0.99 -6.89
N VAL A 25 -19.20 -1.20 -7.17
CA VAL A 25 -19.69 -2.09 -8.23
C VAL A 25 -20.39 -1.26 -9.29
N GLN A 26 -19.98 -1.39 -10.55
CA GLN A 26 -20.55 -0.62 -11.68
C GLN A 26 -20.56 0.90 -11.43
N GLY A 27 -19.59 1.41 -10.69
CA GLY A 27 -19.46 2.84 -10.37
C GLY A 27 -20.28 3.32 -9.16
N ALA A 28 -21.04 2.46 -8.50
CA ALA A 28 -21.79 2.78 -7.29
C ALA A 28 -21.17 2.13 -6.04
N PRO A 29 -21.09 2.85 -4.90
CA PRO A 29 -20.65 2.25 -3.65
C PRO A 29 -21.66 1.22 -3.16
N VAL A 30 -21.16 0.12 -2.59
CA VAL A 30 -21.98 -0.99 -2.08
C VAL A 30 -21.60 -1.27 -0.64
N ASP A 31 -22.56 -1.13 0.26
CA ASP A 31 -22.40 -1.48 1.66
C ASP A 31 -22.57 -2.99 1.85
N LEU A 32 -21.60 -3.58 2.52
CA LEU A 32 -21.61 -4.98 2.91
C LEU A 32 -21.58 -5.11 4.44
N PRO A 33 -22.25 -6.14 5.00
CA PRO A 33 -22.06 -6.47 6.41
C PRO A 33 -20.60 -6.81 6.72
N ILE A 34 -20.13 -6.49 7.92
CA ILE A 34 -18.73 -6.66 8.35
C ILE A 34 -18.19 -8.07 8.06
N HIS A 35 -18.99 -9.12 8.22
CA HIS A 35 -18.56 -10.49 7.92
C HIS A 35 -18.24 -10.71 6.43
N ALA A 36 -18.97 -10.06 5.54
CA ALA A 36 -18.71 -10.10 4.09
C ALA A 36 -17.47 -9.26 3.73
N GLN A 37 -17.31 -8.10 4.36
CA GLN A 37 -16.12 -7.27 4.21
C GLN A 37 -14.86 -8.05 4.62
N ARG A 38 -14.88 -8.74 5.79
CA ARG A 38 -13.76 -9.56 6.28
C ARG A 38 -13.34 -10.64 5.29
N VAL A 39 -14.31 -11.32 4.66
CA VAL A 39 -14.04 -12.34 3.64
C VAL A 39 -13.35 -11.70 2.42
N LEU A 40 -13.88 -10.59 1.88
CA LEU A 40 -13.29 -9.92 0.72
C LEU A 40 -11.88 -9.39 1.01
N ALA A 41 -11.68 -8.77 2.17
CA ALA A 41 -10.37 -8.29 2.60
C ALA A 41 -9.36 -9.44 2.69
N TYR A 42 -9.70 -10.54 3.35
CA TYR A 42 -8.83 -11.71 3.47
C TYR A 42 -8.47 -12.29 2.09
N LEU A 43 -9.46 -12.50 1.21
CA LEU A 43 -9.25 -13.04 -0.14
C LEU A 43 -8.39 -12.12 -1.03
N SER A 44 -8.34 -10.84 -0.72
CA SER A 44 -7.57 -9.84 -1.46
C SER A 44 -6.11 -9.79 -1.05
N LEU A 45 -5.84 -9.96 0.25
CA LEU A 45 -4.55 -9.72 0.89
C LEU A 45 -3.72 -10.97 1.05
N VAL A 46 -4.34 -12.05 1.52
CA VAL A 46 -3.63 -13.30 1.78
C VAL A 46 -3.45 -14.09 0.48
N ARG A 47 -2.21 -14.52 0.24
CA ARG A 47 -1.89 -15.29 -0.98
C ARG A 47 -2.69 -16.60 -1.01
N PRO A 48 -3.48 -16.84 -2.06
CA PRO A 48 -4.20 -18.10 -2.21
C PRO A 48 -3.25 -19.22 -2.61
N THR A 49 -3.66 -20.47 -2.34
CA THR A 49 -3.09 -21.60 -3.07
C THR A 49 -3.47 -21.51 -4.56
N PRO A 50 -2.82 -22.25 -5.47
CA PRO A 50 -3.19 -22.26 -6.90
C PRO A 50 -4.67 -22.54 -7.16
N ARG A 51 -5.34 -23.25 -6.25
CA ARG A 51 -6.78 -23.58 -6.33
C ARG A 51 -7.69 -22.59 -5.58
N GLY A 52 -7.14 -21.61 -4.88
CA GLY A 52 -7.86 -20.68 -4.02
C GLY A 52 -7.70 -21.01 -2.52
N HIS A 53 -8.46 -20.32 -1.66
CA HIS A 53 -8.46 -20.57 -0.22
C HIS A 53 -9.41 -21.72 0.13
N LEU A 54 -8.97 -22.67 0.94
CA LEU A 54 -9.84 -23.72 1.46
C LEU A 54 -10.89 -23.13 2.39
N ARG A 55 -12.17 -23.46 2.15
CA ARG A 55 -13.31 -22.92 2.93
C ARG A 55 -13.18 -23.19 4.42
N ALA A 56 -12.74 -24.39 4.78
CA ALA A 56 -12.54 -24.75 6.19
C ALA A 56 -11.49 -23.86 6.86
N ARG A 57 -10.32 -23.66 6.21
CA ARG A 57 -9.27 -22.77 6.72
C ARG A 57 -9.70 -21.32 6.77
N LEU A 58 -10.46 -20.86 5.78
CA LEU A 58 -10.99 -19.50 5.75
C LEU A 58 -11.99 -19.28 6.88
N ALA A 59 -12.90 -20.25 7.13
CA ALA A 59 -13.85 -20.19 8.23
C ALA A 59 -13.13 -20.19 9.59
N ASP A 60 -12.17 -21.07 9.79
CA ASP A 60 -11.37 -21.15 11.01
C ASP A 60 -10.58 -19.85 11.25
N ARG A 61 -9.94 -19.30 10.22
CA ARG A 61 -9.12 -18.07 10.34
C ARG A 61 -9.96 -16.85 10.69
N LEU A 62 -11.16 -16.71 10.12
CA LEU A 62 -12.02 -15.54 10.33
C LEU A 62 -12.96 -15.71 11.55
N TRP A 63 -13.23 -16.92 11.99
CA TRP A 63 -14.17 -17.20 13.10
C TRP A 63 -13.68 -18.33 14.02
N GLY A 64 -12.37 -18.45 14.23
CA GLY A 64 -11.79 -19.52 15.06
C GLY A 64 -12.19 -19.50 16.54
N SER A 65 -12.76 -18.38 17.02
CA SER A 65 -13.26 -18.24 18.39
C SER A 65 -14.65 -18.86 18.62
N VAL A 66 -15.34 -19.32 17.56
CA VAL A 66 -16.67 -19.95 17.66
C VAL A 66 -16.64 -21.42 17.20
N PRO A 67 -17.65 -22.24 17.56
CA PRO A 67 -17.74 -23.63 17.08
C PRO A 67 -17.70 -23.74 15.55
N VAL A 68 -17.08 -24.79 15.04
CA VAL A 68 -16.79 -25.02 13.60
C VAL A 68 -18.05 -24.87 12.73
N GLU A 69 -19.19 -25.41 13.19
CA GLU A 69 -20.46 -25.34 12.46
C GLU A 69 -20.94 -23.89 12.32
N ARG A 70 -20.76 -23.07 13.35
CA ARG A 70 -21.10 -21.63 13.32
C ARG A 70 -20.14 -20.85 12.42
N ALA A 71 -18.84 -21.14 12.46
CA ALA A 71 -17.85 -20.55 11.57
C ALA A 71 -18.20 -20.81 10.10
N HIS A 72 -18.54 -22.06 9.76
CA HIS A 72 -18.98 -22.44 8.42
C HIS A 72 -20.31 -21.79 8.02
N ALA A 73 -21.26 -21.63 8.96
CA ALA A 73 -22.52 -20.92 8.70
C ALA A 73 -22.27 -19.43 8.41
N SER A 74 -21.40 -18.79 9.20
CA SER A 74 -20.99 -17.39 9.00
C SER A 74 -20.34 -17.18 7.63
N LEU A 75 -19.43 -18.08 7.23
CA LEU A 75 -18.82 -18.04 5.91
C LEU A 75 -19.87 -18.17 4.78
N ARG A 76 -20.83 -19.13 4.91
CA ARG A 76 -21.90 -19.26 3.90
C ARG A 76 -22.72 -17.99 3.77
N THR A 77 -23.12 -17.40 4.89
CA THR A 77 -23.89 -16.15 4.91
C THR A 77 -23.09 -15.00 4.29
N ALA A 78 -21.80 -14.85 4.64
CA ALA A 78 -20.91 -13.83 4.06
C ALA A 78 -20.80 -13.99 2.54
N LEU A 79 -20.55 -15.19 2.03
CA LEU A 79 -20.45 -15.47 0.60
C LEU A 79 -21.77 -15.23 -0.13
N TRP A 80 -22.89 -15.50 0.50
CA TRP A 80 -24.22 -15.20 -0.05
C TRP A 80 -24.40 -13.69 -0.19
N ARG A 81 -24.07 -12.90 0.85
CA ARG A 81 -24.12 -11.43 0.81
C ARG A 81 -23.24 -10.83 -0.28
N ILE A 82 -22.02 -11.35 -0.42
CA ILE A 82 -21.09 -10.93 -1.48
C ILE A 82 -21.71 -11.17 -2.86
N ARG A 83 -22.31 -12.34 -3.09
CA ARG A 83 -22.94 -12.68 -4.36
C ARG A 83 -24.20 -11.86 -4.66
N GLN A 84 -24.91 -11.40 -3.63
CA GLN A 84 -26.04 -10.49 -3.81
C GLN A 84 -25.59 -9.10 -4.28
N ALA A 85 -24.41 -8.64 -3.84
CA ALA A 85 -23.80 -7.39 -4.28
C ALA A 85 -23.33 -7.48 -5.74
N ASP A 86 -22.54 -8.51 -6.04
CA ASP A 86 -22.10 -8.85 -7.39
C ASP A 86 -21.71 -10.34 -7.46
N PRO A 87 -22.40 -11.16 -8.28
CA PRO A 87 -22.09 -12.57 -8.45
C PRO A 87 -20.67 -12.85 -8.94
N GLN A 88 -20.01 -11.86 -9.58
CA GLN A 88 -18.67 -12.01 -10.16
C GLN A 88 -17.55 -11.70 -9.16
N LEU A 89 -17.84 -11.14 -7.98
CA LEU A 89 -16.81 -10.79 -6.99
C LEU A 89 -15.99 -11.99 -6.53
N VAL A 90 -16.63 -13.13 -6.35
CA VAL A 90 -15.97 -14.32 -5.83
C VAL A 90 -16.29 -15.56 -6.65
N ARG A 91 -15.27 -16.36 -6.93
CA ARG A 91 -15.41 -17.72 -7.46
C ARG A 91 -15.33 -18.71 -6.30
N ALA A 92 -16.42 -19.41 -6.05
CA ALA A 92 -16.51 -20.38 -4.97
C ALA A 92 -16.95 -21.74 -5.50
N SER A 93 -16.20 -22.79 -5.11
CA SER A 93 -16.53 -24.20 -5.30
C SER A 93 -17.05 -24.80 -3.99
N ARG A 94 -17.19 -26.15 -3.95
CA ARG A 94 -17.48 -26.87 -2.70
C ARG A 94 -16.38 -26.70 -1.65
N GLU A 95 -15.12 -26.65 -2.07
CA GLU A 95 -13.94 -26.72 -1.19
C GLU A 95 -13.20 -25.39 -1.09
N THR A 96 -13.22 -24.58 -2.15
CA THR A 96 -12.38 -23.38 -2.26
C THR A 96 -13.17 -22.13 -2.57
N VAL A 97 -12.57 -20.98 -2.20
CA VAL A 97 -13.04 -19.62 -2.52
C VAL A 97 -11.85 -18.79 -2.97
N ARG A 98 -12.05 -17.97 -3.99
CA ARG A 98 -11.08 -16.95 -4.41
C ARG A 98 -11.78 -15.68 -4.84
N LEU A 99 -11.11 -14.55 -4.68
CA LEU A 99 -11.55 -13.29 -5.31
C LEU A 99 -11.40 -13.43 -6.83
N ASP A 100 -12.33 -12.86 -7.58
CA ASP A 100 -12.21 -12.84 -9.04
C ASP A 100 -11.05 -11.95 -9.49
N GLU A 101 -10.37 -12.34 -10.54
CA GLU A 101 -9.20 -11.61 -11.06
C GLU A 101 -9.58 -10.27 -11.70
N SER A 102 -10.84 -10.11 -12.13
CA SER A 102 -11.37 -8.87 -12.69
C SER A 102 -11.60 -7.77 -11.65
N VAL A 103 -11.58 -8.11 -10.34
CA VAL A 103 -11.72 -7.13 -9.27
C VAL A 103 -10.44 -6.32 -9.14
N ASP A 104 -10.56 -5.02 -9.37
CA ASP A 104 -9.47 -4.06 -9.19
C ASP A 104 -9.28 -3.77 -7.70
N VAL A 105 -8.14 -4.19 -7.13
CA VAL A 105 -7.80 -4.01 -5.72
C VAL A 105 -6.66 -3.01 -5.58
N ASP A 106 -6.86 -1.96 -4.78
CA ASP A 106 -5.86 -0.88 -4.58
C ASP A 106 -4.54 -1.40 -4.03
N VAL A 107 -4.55 -2.32 -3.08
CA VAL A 107 -3.34 -2.97 -2.53
C VAL A 107 -2.55 -3.70 -3.62
N ARG A 108 -3.22 -4.33 -4.59
CA ARG A 108 -2.54 -4.98 -5.71
C ARG A 108 -1.87 -3.95 -6.63
N ARG A 109 -2.53 -2.80 -6.86
CA ARG A 109 -1.93 -1.68 -7.61
C ARG A 109 -0.71 -1.12 -6.89
N CYS A 110 -0.83 -0.89 -5.58
CA CYS A 110 0.29 -0.46 -4.74
C CYS A 110 1.50 -1.40 -4.88
N VAL A 111 1.31 -2.71 -4.70
CA VAL A 111 2.39 -3.71 -4.82
C VAL A 111 2.97 -3.76 -6.24
N ALA A 112 2.13 -3.67 -7.27
CA ALA A 112 2.59 -3.66 -8.66
C ALA A 112 3.40 -2.40 -9.00
N GLN A 113 2.96 -1.21 -8.54
CA GLN A 113 3.70 0.04 -8.69
C GLN A 113 5.04 -0.03 -7.94
N ALA A 114 5.03 -0.49 -6.68
CA ALA A 114 6.26 -0.69 -5.92
C ALA A 114 7.24 -1.62 -6.65
N GLY A 115 6.75 -2.72 -7.21
CA GLY A 115 7.58 -3.64 -8.00
C GLY A 115 8.28 -2.93 -9.17
N ARG A 116 7.58 -2.08 -9.92
CA ARG A 116 8.19 -1.29 -11.02
C ARG A 116 9.19 -0.25 -10.54
N LEU A 117 8.91 0.40 -9.40
CA LEU A 117 9.81 1.40 -8.82
C LEU A 117 11.09 0.80 -8.26
N LEU A 118 11.05 -0.44 -7.79
CA LEU A 118 12.19 -1.15 -7.22
C LEU A 118 13.03 -1.92 -8.25
N THR A 119 12.59 -1.99 -9.51
CA THR A 119 13.42 -2.50 -10.61
C THR A 119 14.35 -1.41 -11.11
N ASP A 120 15.52 -1.79 -11.64
CA ASP A 120 16.53 -0.84 -12.18
C ASP A 120 16.14 -0.23 -13.54
N ASP A 121 14.90 -0.39 -13.98
CA ASP A 121 14.41 0.21 -15.21
C ASP A 121 14.41 1.74 -15.10
N GLU A 122 15.09 2.40 -16.05
CA GLU A 122 15.23 3.86 -16.00
C GLU A 122 13.95 4.61 -16.36
N ASP A 123 13.02 3.98 -17.06
CA ASP A 123 11.78 4.62 -17.47
C ASP A 123 10.79 4.76 -16.32
N LEU A 124 10.35 6.00 -16.10
CA LEU A 124 9.32 6.36 -15.12
C LEU A 124 8.07 6.79 -15.87
N GLU A 125 7.04 5.98 -15.83
CA GLU A 125 5.77 6.33 -16.45
C GLU A 125 4.94 7.28 -15.55
N PRO A 126 4.03 8.10 -16.12
CA PRO A 126 3.17 8.99 -15.33
C PRO A 126 2.41 8.29 -14.20
N ARG A 127 1.97 7.05 -14.43
CA ARG A 127 1.29 6.23 -13.41
C ARG A 127 2.19 5.83 -12.23
N ASP A 128 3.51 5.84 -12.41
CA ASP A 128 4.45 5.47 -11.36
C ASP A 128 4.73 6.63 -10.40
N THR A 129 4.37 7.86 -10.79
CA THR A 129 4.48 9.07 -9.95
C THR A 129 3.22 9.36 -9.13
N ASP A 130 2.18 8.54 -9.24
CA ASP A 130 0.96 8.69 -8.43
C ASP A 130 1.21 8.25 -6.99
N LEU A 131 1.45 9.24 -6.11
CA LEU A 131 1.67 9.00 -4.69
C LEU A 131 0.42 8.46 -3.97
N SER A 132 -0.78 8.69 -4.51
CA SER A 132 -2.02 8.26 -3.86
C SER A 132 -2.12 6.74 -3.76
N ALA A 133 -1.55 6.02 -4.74
CA ALA A 133 -1.52 4.57 -4.76
C ALA A 133 -0.49 3.95 -3.79
N LEU A 134 0.46 4.76 -3.27
CA LEU A 134 1.51 4.34 -2.34
C LEU A 134 1.27 4.82 -0.90
N ARG A 135 0.09 5.33 -0.59
CA ARG A 135 -0.25 5.91 0.72
C ARG A 135 -1.50 5.28 1.30
N GLY A 136 -1.63 5.42 2.61
CA GLY A 136 -2.81 5.03 3.37
C GLY A 136 -2.63 3.73 4.13
N ASP A 137 -3.14 3.74 5.36
CA ASP A 137 -3.12 2.59 6.25
C ASP A 137 -4.04 1.48 5.71
N LEU A 138 -3.57 0.25 5.80
CA LEU A 138 -4.37 -0.92 5.43
C LEU A 138 -5.47 -1.17 6.47
N LEU A 139 -6.74 -0.97 6.07
CA LEU A 139 -7.94 -1.21 6.88
C LEU A 139 -7.81 -0.61 8.31
N PRO A 140 -7.65 0.72 8.44
CA PRO A 140 -7.53 1.36 9.75
C PRO A 140 -8.76 1.04 10.61
N GLY A 141 -8.52 0.84 11.92
CA GLY A 141 -9.59 0.53 12.89
C GLY A 141 -10.08 -0.92 12.89
N TRP A 142 -9.55 -1.80 12.01
CA TRP A 142 -9.87 -3.23 12.08
C TRP A 142 -8.94 -3.93 13.08
N ASP A 143 -9.53 -4.70 14.00
CA ASP A 143 -8.81 -5.48 15.01
C ASP A 143 -8.86 -6.97 14.64
N GLU A 144 -7.95 -7.37 13.76
CA GLU A 144 -7.86 -8.73 13.22
C GLU A 144 -6.41 -9.22 13.28
N ASP A 145 -6.13 -10.27 14.03
CA ASP A 145 -4.76 -10.82 14.19
C ASP A 145 -4.07 -11.13 12.85
N TRP A 146 -4.82 -11.67 11.87
CA TRP A 146 -4.27 -12.00 10.57
C TRP A 146 -3.85 -10.76 9.75
N LEU A 147 -4.40 -9.59 10.09
CA LEU A 147 -4.15 -8.34 9.38
C LEU A 147 -2.85 -7.66 9.84
N LEU A 148 -2.37 -7.93 11.06
CA LEU A 148 -1.18 -7.30 11.61
C LEU A 148 0.05 -7.50 10.72
N LEU A 149 0.29 -8.74 10.29
CA LEU A 149 1.41 -9.06 9.39
C LEU A 149 1.24 -8.44 8.01
N GLU A 150 0.02 -8.42 7.48
CA GLU A 150 -0.25 -7.82 6.16
C GLU A 150 -0.11 -6.29 6.20
N ARG A 151 -0.51 -5.63 7.30
CA ARG A 151 -0.26 -4.19 7.49
C ARG A 151 1.22 -3.87 7.44
N GLU A 152 2.02 -4.58 8.23
CA GLU A 152 3.47 -4.36 8.24
C GLU A 152 4.09 -4.64 6.86
N ARG A 153 3.69 -5.71 6.20
CA ARG A 153 4.15 -6.02 4.85
C ARG A 153 3.84 -4.91 3.85
N ILE A 154 2.60 -4.38 3.85
CA ILE A 154 2.20 -3.31 2.93
C ILE A 154 2.90 -2.01 3.28
N ARG A 155 3.00 -1.64 4.56
CA ARG A 155 3.74 -0.47 5.02
C ARG A 155 5.20 -0.49 4.54
N GLN A 156 5.89 -1.62 4.68
CA GLN A 156 7.26 -1.77 4.18
C GLN A 156 7.34 -1.62 2.65
N VAL A 157 6.39 -2.19 1.91
CA VAL A 157 6.30 -2.02 0.46
C VAL A 157 6.13 -0.54 0.08
N GLN A 158 5.25 0.17 0.76
CA GLN A 158 4.99 1.60 0.52
C GLN A 158 6.24 2.45 0.79
N ILE A 159 6.89 2.26 1.93
CA ILE A 159 8.09 3.02 2.30
C ILE A 159 9.21 2.84 1.27
N HIS A 160 9.54 1.59 0.92
CA HIS A 160 10.59 1.32 -0.05
C HIS A 160 10.26 1.87 -1.45
N ALA A 161 8.98 1.80 -1.86
CA ALA A 161 8.55 2.37 -3.12
C ALA A 161 8.65 3.90 -3.14
N LEU A 162 8.28 4.57 -2.04
CA LEU A 162 8.38 6.03 -1.90
C LEU A 162 9.85 6.50 -1.90
N GLU A 163 10.74 5.81 -1.21
CA GLU A 163 12.17 6.09 -1.25
C GLU A 163 12.75 5.90 -2.67
N ALA A 164 12.42 4.80 -3.34
CA ALA A 164 12.84 4.55 -4.71
C ALA A 164 12.31 5.63 -5.67
N LEU A 165 11.06 6.03 -5.53
CA LEU A 165 10.47 7.11 -6.32
C LEU A 165 11.18 8.44 -6.09
N ALA A 166 11.45 8.80 -4.84
CA ALA A 166 12.19 10.01 -4.48
C ALA A 166 13.58 10.04 -5.16
N HIS A 167 14.32 8.92 -5.09
CA HIS A 167 15.62 8.79 -5.75
C HIS A 167 15.53 8.93 -7.28
N ARG A 168 14.55 8.28 -7.91
CA ARG A 168 14.37 8.32 -9.37
C ARG A 168 13.96 9.72 -9.86
N LEU A 169 13.06 10.39 -9.15
CA LEU A 169 12.65 11.77 -9.44
C LEU A 169 13.81 12.76 -9.28
N ARG A 170 14.60 12.63 -8.20
CA ARG A 170 15.81 13.44 -7.99
C ARG A 170 16.80 13.30 -9.15
N ARG A 171 17.09 12.06 -9.60
CA ARG A 171 17.99 11.81 -10.75
C ARG A 171 17.51 12.46 -12.04
N ARG A 172 16.20 12.68 -12.18
CA ARG A 172 15.58 13.39 -13.32
C ARG A 172 15.43 14.89 -13.15
N GLY A 173 15.92 15.46 -12.06
CA GLY A 173 15.77 16.88 -11.76
C GLY A 173 14.35 17.31 -11.36
N ARG A 174 13.42 16.36 -11.14
CA ARG A 174 12.05 16.61 -10.68
C ARG A 174 12.03 16.77 -9.15
N HIS A 175 12.72 17.80 -8.66
CA HIS A 175 13.03 17.92 -7.22
C HIS A 175 11.79 18.11 -6.37
N LEU A 176 10.81 18.91 -6.80
CA LEU A 176 9.58 19.12 -6.01
C LEU A 176 8.84 17.81 -5.76
N GLU A 177 8.65 17.00 -6.78
CA GLU A 177 7.97 15.72 -6.65
C GLU A 177 8.81 14.69 -5.86
N ALA A 178 10.14 14.77 -5.98
CA ALA A 178 11.04 13.96 -5.16
C ALA A 178 10.91 14.31 -3.66
N ILE A 179 10.80 15.61 -3.34
CA ILE A 179 10.56 16.07 -1.96
C ILE A 179 9.23 15.55 -1.42
N GLU A 180 8.15 15.59 -2.22
CA GLU A 180 6.85 15.06 -1.83
C GLU A 180 6.89 13.55 -1.55
N ALA A 181 7.60 12.79 -2.38
CA ALA A 181 7.78 11.36 -2.18
C ALA A 181 8.61 11.06 -0.91
N ALA A 182 9.68 11.83 -0.67
CA ALA A 182 10.51 11.68 0.54
C ALA A 182 9.73 12.05 1.82
N PHE A 183 8.94 13.12 1.80
CA PHE A 183 8.07 13.45 2.94
C PHE A 183 6.99 12.38 3.18
N ALA A 184 6.46 11.77 2.12
CA ALA A 184 5.53 10.67 2.28
C ALA A 184 6.19 9.47 2.98
N ALA A 185 7.43 9.11 2.62
CA ALA A 185 8.17 8.04 3.28
C ALA A 185 8.45 8.36 4.77
N ILE A 186 8.82 9.60 5.08
CA ILE A 186 9.03 10.06 6.46
C ILE A 186 7.73 10.00 7.28
N ALA A 187 6.59 10.33 6.68
CA ALA A 187 5.30 10.26 7.36
C ALA A 187 4.91 8.84 7.74
N GLU A 188 5.23 7.85 6.89
CA GLU A 188 4.98 6.42 7.17
C GLU A 188 5.91 5.86 8.25
N GLU A 189 7.17 6.33 8.32
CA GLU A 189 8.16 5.88 9.30
C GLU A 189 9.10 7.04 9.71
N PRO A 190 8.72 7.84 10.71
CA PRO A 190 9.47 9.05 11.09
C PRO A 190 10.89 8.81 11.62
N LEU A 191 11.17 7.61 12.14
CA LEU A 191 12.50 7.27 12.67
C LEU A 191 13.43 6.63 11.63
N ARG A 192 12.95 6.46 10.38
CA ARG A 192 13.71 5.78 9.33
C ARG A 192 14.75 6.69 8.69
N GLU A 193 16.03 6.39 8.93
CA GLU A 193 17.14 7.21 8.44
C GLU A 193 17.20 7.31 6.92
N SER A 194 16.91 6.23 6.18
CA SER A 194 16.96 6.24 4.70
C SER A 194 15.97 7.23 4.09
N ALA A 195 14.79 7.43 4.69
CA ALA A 195 13.81 8.40 4.23
C ALA A 195 14.31 9.85 4.43
N HIS A 196 14.92 10.14 5.58
CA HIS A 196 15.55 11.44 5.84
C HIS A 196 16.77 11.66 4.96
N ALA A 197 17.58 10.64 4.71
CA ALA A 197 18.71 10.71 3.79
C ALA A 197 18.27 11.03 2.37
N ALA A 198 17.18 10.42 1.89
CA ALA A 198 16.63 10.73 0.57
C ALA A 198 16.24 12.21 0.45
N LEU A 199 15.57 12.79 1.46
CA LEU A 199 15.21 14.21 1.48
C LEU A 199 16.43 15.13 1.53
N ILE A 200 17.43 14.78 2.36
CA ILE A 200 18.70 15.51 2.43
C ILE A 200 19.42 15.50 1.08
N ASP A 201 19.49 14.34 0.42
CA ASP A 201 20.13 14.20 -0.89
C ASP A 201 19.44 15.04 -1.97
N ILE A 202 18.12 15.23 -1.89
CA ILE A 202 17.39 16.12 -2.80
C ILE A 202 17.78 17.56 -2.56
N PHE A 203 17.81 18.05 -1.30
CA PHE A 203 18.24 19.41 -0.98
C PHE A 203 19.68 19.68 -1.40
N LEU A 204 20.58 18.70 -1.23
CA LEU A 204 21.95 18.81 -1.70
C LEU A 204 22.04 18.86 -3.23
N ALA A 205 21.20 18.13 -3.95
CA ALA A 205 21.12 18.20 -5.42
C ALA A 205 20.65 19.57 -5.90
N GLU A 206 19.76 20.23 -5.16
CA GLU A 206 19.35 21.63 -5.40
C GLU A 206 20.37 22.69 -4.93
N ARG A 207 21.52 22.25 -4.39
CA ARG A 207 22.52 23.13 -3.74
C ARG A 207 21.96 23.86 -2.52
N ASN A 208 20.88 23.40 -1.94
CA ASN A 208 20.24 23.98 -0.77
C ASN A 208 20.79 23.37 0.54
N VAL A 209 22.09 23.64 0.78
CA VAL A 209 22.82 23.08 1.93
C VAL A 209 22.21 23.49 3.28
N ALA A 210 21.59 24.68 3.35
CA ALA A 210 20.94 25.14 4.57
C ALA A 210 19.73 24.26 4.94
N GLN A 211 18.90 23.87 3.98
CA GLN A 211 17.78 22.96 4.23
C GLN A 211 18.24 21.54 4.53
N ALA A 212 19.28 21.04 3.83
CA ALA A 212 19.87 19.74 4.14
C ALA A 212 20.35 19.68 5.59
N ARG A 213 21.03 20.72 6.07
CA ARG A 213 21.48 20.82 7.47
C ARG A 213 20.30 20.88 8.44
N SER A 214 19.32 21.74 8.17
CA SER A 214 18.12 21.85 9.01
C SER A 214 17.36 20.53 9.13
N GLN A 215 17.29 19.75 8.04
CA GLN A 215 16.65 18.43 8.05
C GLN A 215 17.43 17.42 8.89
N LEU A 216 18.77 17.42 8.80
CA LEU A 216 19.63 16.57 9.64
C LEU A 216 19.45 16.93 11.12
N ASP A 217 19.43 18.21 11.47
CA ASP A 217 19.28 18.66 12.86
C ASP A 217 17.90 18.26 13.43
N ARG A 218 16.82 18.39 12.64
CA ARG A 218 15.48 17.93 13.02
C ARG A 218 15.42 16.41 13.24
N TYR A 219 16.03 15.63 12.34
CA TYR A 219 16.08 14.18 12.47
C TYR A 219 16.90 13.76 13.69
N ALA A 220 18.04 14.41 13.94
CA ALA A 220 18.86 14.15 15.11
C ALA A 220 18.11 14.44 16.43
N ALA A 221 17.34 15.53 16.48
CA ALA A 221 16.52 15.86 17.65
C ALA A 221 15.42 14.80 17.87
N LEU A 222 14.76 14.34 16.79
CA LEU A 222 13.74 13.30 16.85
C LEU A 222 14.32 11.97 17.35
N LEU A 223 15.43 11.51 16.77
CA LEU A 223 16.10 10.28 17.20
C LEU A 223 16.52 10.33 18.67
N TRP A 224 17.00 11.49 19.11
CA TRP A 224 17.42 11.66 20.49
C TRP A 224 16.22 11.61 21.45
N SER A 225 15.11 12.25 21.10
CA SER A 225 13.91 12.25 21.96
C SER A 225 13.26 10.88 22.08
N GLU A 226 13.23 10.09 21.00
CA GLU A 226 12.52 8.81 20.96
C GLU A 226 13.38 7.62 21.40
N LEU A 227 14.67 7.63 21.03
CA LEU A 227 15.55 6.45 21.18
C LEU A 227 16.86 6.75 21.93
N ALA A 228 17.16 8.03 22.24
CA ALA A 228 18.44 8.48 22.83
C ALA A 228 19.66 8.08 21.98
N ILE A 229 19.53 8.00 20.65
CA ILE A 229 20.60 7.72 19.70
C ILE A 229 20.83 8.91 18.75
N ARG A 230 21.94 8.84 18.00
CA ARG A 230 22.29 9.85 16.99
C ARG A 230 22.15 9.29 15.58
N PRO A 231 21.97 10.15 14.56
CA PRO A 231 22.07 9.75 13.16
C PRO A 231 23.40 9.06 12.86
N SER A 232 23.42 8.25 11.80
CA SER A 232 24.66 7.58 11.37
C SER A 232 25.77 8.59 11.05
N VAL A 233 27.01 8.16 11.23
CA VAL A 233 28.20 8.93 10.86
C VAL A 233 28.20 9.21 9.34
N GLU A 234 27.69 8.27 8.54
CA GLU A 234 27.59 8.42 7.10
C GLU A 234 26.70 9.60 6.70
N LEU A 235 25.49 9.67 7.25
CA LEU A 235 24.55 10.76 6.97
C LEU A 235 25.08 12.12 7.44
N THR A 236 25.69 12.16 8.63
CA THR A 236 26.30 13.37 9.20
C THR A 236 27.45 13.88 8.34
N ASN A 237 28.35 12.99 7.91
CA ASN A 237 29.50 13.36 7.06
C ASN A 237 29.06 13.83 5.68
N ARG A 238 28.00 13.29 5.10
CA ARG A 238 27.44 13.72 3.81
C ARG A 238 27.06 15.19 3.83
N VAL A 239 26.37 15.64 4.86
CA VAL A 239 26.00 17.07 5.03
C VAL A 239 27.23 17.93 5.36
N ALA A 240 28.12 17.44 6.21
CA ALA A 240 29.34 18.17 6.56
C ALA A 240 30.26 18.43 5.35
N ALA A 241 30.42 17.46 4.45
CA ALA A 241 31.18 17.60 3.22
C ALA A 241 30.60 18.70 2.31
N ALA A 242 29.28 18.76 2.16
CA ALA A 242 28.62 19.78 1.36
C ALA A 242 28.81 21.20 1.93
N LEU A 243 28.84 21.35 3.28
CA LEU A 243 29.10 22.62 3.94
C LEU A 243 30.53 23.16 3.68
N VAL A 244 31.51 22.25 3.56
CA VAL A 244 32.90 22.63 3.25
C VAL A 244 33.03 23.08 1.80
N THR A 245 32.35 22.43 0.87
CA THR A 245 32.43 22.72 -0.57
C THR A 245 31.67 24.02 -0.94
N SER A 246 30.77 24.49 -0.08
CA SER A 246 29.94 25.70 -0.30
C SER A 246 30.59 26.99 0.23
N ARG A 247 31.78 26.91 0.82
CA ARG A 247 32.61 28.05 1.25
C ARG A 247 33.60 28.43 0.15
#